data_ac0387f5522ef58865842eec41d33672
#
_entry.id   ac0387f5522ef58865842eec41d33672
#
_cell.length_a   1.000
_cell.length_b   1.000
_cell.length_c   1.000
_cell.angle_alpha   90.00
_cell.angle_beta   90.00
_cell.angle_gamma   90.00
#
_symmetry.space_group_name_H-M   'P 1'
#
loop_
_entity.id
_entity.type
_entity.pdbx_description
1 polymer ?
#
loop_
_entity_poly.entity_id
_entity_poly.type
_entity_poly.pdbx_seq_one_letter_code
_entity_poly.pdbx_strand_id
1 'polypeptide(L)'
;PKKKKIETPVFEDAQMGMSIGLALNGYVPITCYPRFDFLILAMNQIVNHLDKIRTMSRNEMKPKVIIRTSIGSKVPLDGGPQHTQDYTKIFKEILTEIKVVKLDNPKMIFSSFKKAYEDKRSYSYLFIENGDFYNQK
;
A
#
# COMPACT_ATOMS: atom_id res chain seq x y z
N PRO A 1 2.69 -18.69 -15.45
CA PRO A 1 2.48 -18.87 -14.01
C PRO A 1 1.05 -18.44 -13.68
N LYS A 2 0.26 -19.35 -13.03
CA LYS A 2 -1.07 -18.96 -12.56
C LYS A 2 -0.88 -17.77 -11.59
N LYS A 3 -1.53 -16.64 -11.86
CA LYS A 3 -1.56 -15.50 -10.94
C LYS A 3 -2.10 -16.00 -9.61
N LYS A 4 -1.29 -15.97 -8.57
CA LYS A 4 -1.73 -16.33 -7.23
C LYS A 4 -2.57 -15.15 -6.71
N LYS A 5 -3.86 -15.34 -6.60
CA LYS A 5 -4.79 -14.41 -5.97
C LYS A 5 -5.23 -15.01 -4.64
N ILE A 6 -5.17 -14.21 -3.60
CA ILE A 6 -5.66 -14.56 -2.27
C ILE A 6 -6.78 -13.59 -1.95
N GLU A 7 -7.94 -14.10 -1.63
CA GLU A 7 -9.06 -13.34 -1.10
C GLU A 7 -9.07 -13.53 0.43
N THR A 8 -9.06 -12.41 1.15
CA THR A 8 -9.10 -12.41 2.60
C THR A 8 -10.47 -11.93 3.08
N PRO A 9 -10.91 -12.33 4.28
CA PRO A 9 -11.97 -11.60 4.96
C PRO A 9 -11.61 -10.11 5.10
N VAL A 10 -12.61 -9.25 5.30
CA VAL A 10 -12.40 -7.83 5.57
C VAL A 10 -11.83 -7.68 6.98
N PHE A 11 -10.52 -7.70 7.06
CA PHE A 11 -9.75 -7.54 8.30
C PHE A 11 -8.35 -7.00 7.94
N GLU A 12 -8.24 -5.69 7.86
CA GLU A 12 -7.10 -4.97 7.28
C GLU A 12 -5.79 -5.26 8.02
N ASP A 13 -5.82 -5.34 9.34
CA ASP A 13 -4.65 -5.65 10.16
C ASP A 13 -4.11 -7.06 9.83
N ALA A 14 -4.98 -8.08 9.80
CA ALA A 14 -4.57 -9.44 9.45
C ALA A 14 -4.10 -9.54 7.99
N GLN A 15 -4.75 -8.84 7.06
CA GLN A 15 -4.33 -8.79 5.65
C GLN A 15 -2.91 -8.24 5.50
N MET A 16 -2.56 -7.19 6.25
CA MET A 16 -1.20 -6.64 6.22
C MET A 16 -0.21 -7.60 6.87
N GLY A 17 -0.54 -8.20 8.00
CA GLY A 17 0.31 -9.20 8.66
C GLY A 17 0.62 -10.39 7.75
N MET A 18 -0.39 -10.91 7.04
CA MET A 18 -0.21 -11.95 6.03
C MET A 18 0.70 -11.49 4.88
N SER A 19 0.56 -10.25 4.43
CA SER A 19 1.40 -9.67 3.37
C SER A 19 2.85 -9.58 3.81
N ILE A 20 3.12 -9.19 5.06
CA ILE A 20 4.48 -9.19 5.63
C ILE A 20 5.03 -10.61 5.66
N GLY A 21 4.26 -11.58 6.16
CA GLY A 21 4.67 -12.98 6.21
C GLY A 21 5.01 -13.56 4.83
N LEU A 22 4.20 -13.25 3.82
CA LEU A 22 4.47 -13.63 2.43
C LEU A 22 5.76 -13.00 1.91
N ALA A 23 5.99 -11.71 2.21
CA ALA A 23 7.20 -11.01 1.78
C ALA A 23 8.46 -11.59 2.44
N LEU A 24 8.40 -11.98 3.70
CA LEU A 24 9.49 -12.66 4.41
C LEU A 24 9.80 -14.04 3.81
N ASN A 25 8.83 -14.67 3.17
CA ASN A 25 8.99 -15.94 2.44
C ASN A 25 9.36 -15.75 0.95
N GLY A 26 9.84 -14.58 0.56
CA GLY A 26 10.38 -14.30 -0.78
C GLY A 26 9.35 -13.95 -1.84
N TYR A 27 8.08 -13.75 -1.48
CA TYR A 27 7.08 -13.22 -2.40
C TYR A 27 7.13 -11.69 -2.45
N VAL A 28 6.53 -11.11 -3.49
CA VAL A 28 6.26 -9.67 -3.55
C VAL A 28 4.75 -9.48 -3.59
N PRO A 29 4.08 -9.47 -2.43
CA PRO A 29 2.65 -9.30 -2.37
C PRO A 29 2.26 -7.87 -2.79
N ILE A 30 1.19 -7.79 -3.58
CA ILE A 30 0.47 -6.54 -3.85
C ILE A 30 -0.82 -6.63 -3.06
N THR A 31 -0.92 -5.86 -1.98
CA THR A 31 -2.08 -5.87 -1.09
C THR A 31 -2.94 -4.63 -1.34
N CYS A 32 -4.24 -4.82 -1.52
CA CYS A 32 -5.16 -3.77 -1.91
C CYS A 32 -6.14 -3.45 -0.78
N TYR A 33 -6.19 -2.18 -0.40
CA TYR A 33 -7.16 -1.61 0.51
C TYR A 33 -8.00 -0.61 -0.29
N PRO A 34 -9.28 -0.89 -0.54
CA PRO A 34 -10.10 -0.10 -1.47
C PRO A 34 -10.26 1.36 -1.10
N ARG A 35 -10.10 1.70 0.19
CA ARG A 35 -10.19 3.05 0.71
C ARG A 35 -9.06 3.34 1.69
N PHE A 36 -8.49 4.54 1.63
CA PHE A 36 -7.46 4.97 2.56
C PHE A 36 -7.99 5.04 3.99
N ASP A 37 -9.25 5.41 4.14
CA ASP A 37 -9.97 5.43 5.43
C ASP A 37 -9.90 4.09 6.17
N PHE A 38 -9.90 2.97 5.46
CA PHE A 38 -9.82 1.64 6.07
C PHE A 38 -8.39 1.12 6.19
N LEU A 39 -7.45 1.62 5.39
CA LEU A 39 -6.04 1.27 5.57
C LEU A 39 -5.52 1.64 6.96
N ILE A 40 -6.08 2.65 7.61
CA ILE A 40 -5.70 3.03 8.98
C ILE A 40 -5.94 1.92 10.00
N LEU A 41 -6.84 0.96 9.74
CA LEU A 41 -7.04 -0.21 10.59
C LEU A 41 -5.82 -1.14 10.61
N ALA A 42 -4.94 -1.04 9.59
CA ALA A 42 -3.70 -1.80 9.50
C ALA A 42 -2.46 -1.02 10.02
N MET A 43 -2.66 0.13 10.69
CA MET A 43 -1.56 1.02 11.11
C MET A 43 -0.51 0.32 11.96
N ASN A 44 -0.92 -0.57 12.87
CA ASN A 44 0.04 -1.31 13.70
C ASN A 44 0.98 -2.15 12.84
N GLN A 45 0.46 -2.90 11.89
CA GLN A 45 1.27 -3.75 11.01
C GLN A 45 2.16 -2.92 10.07
N ILE A 46 1.68 -1.76 9.62
CA ILE A 46 2.44 -0.89 8.73
C ILE A 46 3.56 -0.19 9.49
N VAL A 47 3.23 0.51 10.58
CA VAL A 47 4.16 1.42 11.27
C VAL A 47 5.11 0.66 12.20
N ASN A 48 4.58 -0.29 12.99
CA ASN A 48 5.36 -0.97 14.02
C ASN A 48 6.07 -2.23 13.50
N HIS A 49 5.58 -2.83 12.42
CA HIS A 49 6.18 -4.04 11.87
C HIS A 49 6.85 -3.78 10.51
N LEU A 50 6.10 -3.52 9.43
CA LEU A 50 6.67 -3.42 8.09
C LEU A 50 7.73 -2.32 7.98
N ASP A 51 7.46 -1.14 8.55
CA ASP A 51 8.38 0.01 8.50
C ASP A 51 9.63 -0.19 9.38
N LYS A 52 9.53 -0.98 10.45
CA LYS A 52 10.62 -1.14 11.42
C LYS A 52 11.42 -2.42 11.29
N ILE A 53 10.87 -3.46 10.64
CA ILE A 53 11.50 -4.78 10.59
C ILE A 53 12.92 -4.75 10.03
N ARG A 54 13.17 -3.90 9.04
CA ARG A 54 14.50 -3.73 8.45
C ARG A 54 15.52 -3.23 9.48
N THR A 55 15.17 -2.20 10.21
CA THR A 55 16.03 -1.62 11.27
C THR A 55 16.19 -2.60 12.43
N MET A 56 15.10 -3.19 12.91
CA MET A 56 15.10 -4.15 14.01
C MET A 56 15.93 -5.39 13.70
N SER A 57 15.93 -5.86 12.46
CA SER A 57 16.72 -7.01 12.02
C SER A 57 18.15 -6.66 11.56
N ARG A 58 18.61 -5.42 11.74
CA ARG A 58 19.91 -4.94 11.26
C ARG A 58 20.13 -5.21 9.76
N ASN A 59 19.08 -4.97 8.95
CA ASN A 59 19.06 -5.23 7.51
C ASN A 59 19.06 -6.70 7.06
N GLU A 60 18.91 -7.65 7.96
CA GLU A 60 18.80 -9.07 7.57
C GLU A 60 17.44 -9.38 6.93
N MET A 61 16.36 -8.81 7.47
CA MET A 61 15.01 -8.97 6.92
C MET A 61 14.61 -7.73 6.10
N LYS A 62 14.26 -7.96 4.84
CA LYS A 62 13.89 -6.87 3.89
C LYS A 62 12.59 -7.23 3.16
N PRO A 63 11.47 -7.35 3.88
CA PRO A 63 10.19 -7.65 3.24
C PRO A 63 9.83 -6.55 2.25
N LYS A 64 9.43 -6.94 1.04
CA LYS A 64 8.95 -6.04 0.01
C LYS A 64 7.45 -6.25 -0.17
N VAL A 65 6.67 -5.29 0.28
CA VAL A 65 5.21 -5.25 0.11
C VAL A 65 4.84 -4.03 -0.73
N ILE A 66 3.98 -4.21 -1.71
CA ILE A 66 3.37 -3.12 -2.47
C ILE A 66 1.95 -2.96 -1.95
N ILE A 67 1.72 -1.87 -1.24
CA ILE A 67 0.43 -1.50 -0.67
C ILE A 67 -0.27 -0.57 -1.67
N ARG A 68 -1.51 -0.87 -2.00
CA ARG A 68 -2.35 -0.07 -2.87
C ARG A 68 -3.59 0.39 -2.13
N THR A 69 -3.86 1.69 -2.17
CA THR A 69 -5.09 2.27 -1.62
C THR A 69 -5.60 3.43 -2.48
N SER A 70 -6.83 3.89 -2.25
CA SER A 70 -7.37 5.04 -2.97
C SER A 70 -7.97 6.09 -2.04
N ILE A 71 -7.97 7.33 -2.50
CA ILE A 71 -8.68 8.48 -1.95
C ILE A 71 -9.83 8.86 -2.89
N GLY A 72 -10.89 9.46 -2.35
CA GLY A 72 -12.06 9.81 -3.17
C GLY A 72 -12.86 8.55 -3.51
N SER A 73 -13.77 8.51 -4.49
CA SER A 73 -14.11 9.63 -5.35
C SER A 73 -15.27 10.46 -4.74
N LYS A 74 -15.41 11.70 -5.25
CA LYS A 74 -16.57 12.54 -4.94
C LYS A 74 -17.54 12.61 -6.12
N VAL A 75 -17.13 12.16 -7.29
CA VAL A 75 -17.93 12.17 -8.52
C VAL A 75 -17.81 10.77 -9.18
N PRO A 76 -18.87 10.14 -9.61
CA PRO A 76 -20.31 10.57 -9.59
C PRO A 76 -20.98 10.40 -8.21
N LEU A 77 -20.35 9.72 -7.26
CA LEU A 77 -20.91 9.48 -5.93
C LEU A 77 -19.91 9.89 -4.86
N ASP A 78 -20.29 10.82 -3.99
CA ASP A 78 -19.54 11.16 -2.80
C ASP A 78 -19.84 10.14 -1.68
N GLY A 79 -18.82 9.40 -1.28
CA GLY A 79 -18.92 8.43 -0.17
C GLY A 79 -18.98 9.06 1.22
N GLY A 80 -18.88 10.40 1.30
CA GLY A 80 -18.87 11.15 2.54
C GLY A 80 -17.55 11.09 3.31
N PRO A 81 -17.49 11.72 4.50
CA PRO A 81 -16.24 11.97 5.22
C PRO A 81 -15.52 10.70 5.70
N GLN A 82 -16.19 9.57 5.77
CA GLN A 82 -15.58 8.29 6.16
C GLN A 82 -15.00 7.50 4.98
N HIS A 83 -15.08 8.04 3.74
CA HIS A 83 -14.67 7.31 2.53
C HIS A 83 -13.84 8.15 1.56
N THR A 84 -13.54 9.40 1.90
CA THR A 84 -12.90 10.34 0.98
C THR A 84 -11.69 11.07 1.57
N GLN A 85 -11.18 10.60 2.71
CA GLN A 85 -10.07 11.25 3.40
C GLN A 85 -8.72 10.96 2.72
N ASP A 86 -7.82 11.93 2.80
CA ASP A 86 -6.46 11.82 2.28
C ASP A 86 -5.45 11.93 3.43
N TYR A 87 -4.90 10.80 3.83
CA TYR A 87 -3.87 10.72 4.86
C TYR A 87 -2.44 10.73 4.32
N THR A 88 -2.24 11.07 3.04
CA THR A 88 -0.93 11.02 2.37
C THR A 88 0.15 11.74 3.18
N LYS A 89 -0.16 12.94 3.70
CA LYS A 89 0.81 13.74 4.47
C LYS A 89 1.23 13.03 5.75
N ILE A 90 0.27 12.52 6.51
CA ILE A 90 0.53 11.80 7.78
C ILE A 90 1.39 10.57 7.53
N PHE A 91 1.06 9.77 6.50
CA PHE A 91 1.85 8.59 6.17
C PHE A 91 3.27 8.93 5.69
N LYS A 92 3.46 10.04 4.98
CA LYS A 92 4.81 10.52 4.61
C LYS A 92 5.65 10.97 5.81
N GLU A 93 5.01 11.47 6.86
CA GLU A 93 5.70 11.92 8.07
C GLU A 93 6.04 10.76 9.01
N ILE A 94 5.16 9.77 9.14
CA ILE A 94 5.33 8.68 10.10
C ILE A 94 6.17 7.51 9.56
N LEU A 95 6.16 7.27 8.24
CA LEU A 95 6.88 6.14 7.61
C LEU A 95 8.28 6.56 7.21
N THR A 96 9.26 5.75 7.59
CA THR A 96 10.69 6.02 7.37
C THR A 96 11.31 5.12 6.29
N GLU A 97 10.91 3.86 6.23
CA GLU A 97 11.43 2.85 5.30
C GLU A 97 10.47 2.54 4.14
N ILE A 98 9.18 2.83 4.30
CA ILE A 98 8.17 2.62 3.26
C ILE A 98 8.08 3.87 2.38
N LYS A 99 8.16 3.68 1.05
CA LYS A 99 8.06 4.77 0.07
C LYS A 99 6.60 5.11 -0.19
N VAL A 100 6.16 6.29 0.23
CA VAL A 100 4.78 6.78 0.01
C VAL A 100 4.72 7.58 -1.29
N VAL A 101 3.92 7.10 -2.24
CA VAL A 101 3.79 7.70 -3.58
C VAL A 101 2.32 7.94 -3.90
N LYS A 102 1.95 9.21 -4.08
CA LYS A 102 0.64 9.58 -4.59
C LYS A 102 0.65 9.56 -6.12
N LEU A 103 -0.29 8.85 -6.71
CA LEU A 103 -0.42 8.68 -8.15
C LEU A 103 -1.41 9.71 -8.71
N ASP A 104 -0.92 10.93 -8.91
CA ASP A 104 -1.74 12.06 -9.39
C ASP A 104 -1.89 12.12 -10.92
N ASN A 105 -1.22 11.21 -11.65
CA ASN A 105 -1.29 11.14 -13.10
C ASN A 105 -1.39 9.69 -13.58
N PRO A 106 -2.39 9.33 -14.38
CA PRO A 106 -2.54 7.98 -14.92
C PRO A 106 -1.32 7.45 -15.68
N LYS A 107 -0.57 8.33 -16.36
CA LYS A 107 0.63 7.95 -17.13
C LYS A 107 1.76 7.41 -16.26
N MET A 108 1.81 7.77 -14.98
CA MET A 108 2.85 7.31 -14.08
C MET A 108 2.53 5.98 -13.38
N ILE A 109 1.30 5.46 -13.46
CA ILE A 109 0.87 4.28 -12.73
C ILE A 109 1.76 3.08 -13.09
N PHE A 110 1.80 2.70 -14.36
CA PHE A 110 2.57 1.52 -14.80
C PHE A 110 4.06 1.63 -14.44
N SER A 111 4.67 2.78 -14.73
CA SER A 111 6.10 3.01 -14.44
C SER A 111 6.40 2.97 -12.95
N SER A 112 5.52 3.49 -12.11
CA SER A 112 5.67 3.48 -10.64
C SER A 112 5.59 2.06 -10.07
N PHE A 113 4.59 1.27 -10.48
CA PHE A 113 4.48 -0.12 -10.05
C PHE A 113 5.64 -0.97 -10.56
N LYS A 114 6.05 -0.80 -11.82
CA LYS A 114 7.23 -1.47 -12.38
C LYS A 114 8.48 -1.14 -11.57
N LYS A 115 8.74 0.14 -11.31
CA LYS A 115 9.87 0.61 -10.50
C LYS A 115 9.86 -0.01 -9.10
N ALA A 116 8.70 -0.05 -8.43
CA ALA A 116 8.57 -0.64 -7.10
C ALA A 116 8.86 -2.15 -7.14
N TYR A 117 8.35 -2.86 -8.13
CA TYR A 117 8.57 -4.30 -8.28
C TYR A 117 10.04 -4.63 -8.55
N GLU A 118 10.69 -3.86 -9.41
CA GLU A 118 12.09 -4.06 -9.83
C GLU A 118 13.12 -3.46 -8.86
N ASP A 119 12.71 -2.71 -7.83
CA ASP A 119 13.64 -2.10 -6.86
C ASP A 119 14.45 -3.15 -6.11
N LYS A 120 15.73 -3.27 -6.46
CA LYS A 120 16.67 -4.24 -5.88
C LYS A 120 16.99 -3.97 -4.41
N ARG A 121 16.73 -2.75 -3.93
CA ARG A 121 16.91 -2.39 -2.51
C ARG A 121 15.82 -2.95 -1.62
N SER A 122 14.80 -3.57 -2.21
CA SER A 122 13.67 -4.21 -1.51
C SER A 122 12.91 -3.28 -0.56
N TYR A 123 12.72 -2.00 -0.95
CA TYR A 123 11.81 -1.14 -0.23
C TYR A 123 10.36 -1.57 -0.46
N SER A 124 9.55 -1.41 0.58
CA SER A 124 8.09 -1.46 0.44
C SER A 124 7.56 -0.13 -0.08
N TYR A 125 6.40 -0.18 -0.73
CA TYR A 125 5.77 1.00 -1.33
C TYR A 125 4.31 1.09 -0.92
N LEU A 126 3.86 2.30 -0.61
CA LEU A 126 2.45 2.65 -0.46
C LEU A 126 2.05 3.54 -1.63
N PHE A 127 1.26 2.99 -2.55
CA PHE A 127 0.66 3.73 -3.65
C PHE A 127 -0.73 4.23 -3.28
N ILE A 128 -0.95 5.51 -3.45
CA ILE A 128 -2.21 6.20 -3.17
C ILE A 128 -2.77 6.69 -4.50
N GLU A 129 -3.88 6.10 -4.92
CA GLU A 129 -4.57 6.42 -6.17
C GLU A 129 -5.68 7.43 -5.90
N ASN A 130 -6.01 8.26 -6.90
CA ASN A 130 -7.18 9.12 -6.83
C ASN A 130 -8.35 8.46 -7.57
N GLY A 131 -9.41 8.12 -6.84
CA GLY A 131 -10.60 7.48 -7.38
C GLY A 131 -11.34 8.31 -8.43
N ASP A 132 -11.18 9.64 -8.42
CA ASP A 132 -11.77 10.52 -9.42
C ASP A 132 -11.19 10.28 -10.85
N PHE A 133 -10.01 9.66 -10.94
CA PHE A 133 -9.39 9.33 -12.22
C PHE A 133 -9.83 7.99 -12.82
N TYR A 134 -10.52 7.13 -12.06
CA TYR A 134 -10.88 5.80 -12.55
C TYR A 134 -11.84 5.81 -13.75
N ASN A 135 -12.63 6.87 -13.90
CA ASN A 135 -13.57 7.02 -15.00
C ASN A 135 -13.05 7.91 -16.15
N GLN A 136 -11.81 8.36 -16.07
CA GLN A 136 -11.19 9.12 -17.16
C GLN A 136 -10.72 8.15 -18.26
N LYS A 137 -11.18 8.41 -19.50
CA LYS A 137 -10.79 7.66 -20.71
C LYS A 137 -9.57 8.27 -21.37
#